data_0c9ee21208496d45738ddd6373a3c100
#
_entry.id   0c9ee21208496d45738ddd6373a3c100
#
_cell.length_a   1.000
_cell.length_b   1.000
_cell.length_c   1.000
_cell.angle_alpha   90.00
_cell.angle_beta   90.00
_cell.angle_gamma   90.00
#
_symmetry.space_group_name_H-M   'P 1'
#
loop_
_entity.id
_entity.type
_entity.pdbx_description
1 polymer ?
#
loop_
_entity_poly.entity_id
_entity_poly.type
_entity_poly.pdbx_seq_one_letter_code
_entity_poly.pdbx_strand_id
1 'polypeptide(L)'
;MILWSGKKEQQDAKKRWEEELVKDYPEMVSRLGLLLEAGMSLRQAWKKLTDTYESKRKKQRLPKRAGYEEMLLTRRELEDGMGESLAYERFGERCGLASYRRFASILTQNLKKGTVGIGRILAKESEDAFSQRKTMAQRLGEEG
;
A
#
# COMPACT_ATOMS: atom_id res chain seq x y z
N MET A 1 -24.53 -25.54 9.46
CA MET A 1 -23.37 -25.33 10.34
C MET A 1 -22.05 -25.11 9.58
N ILE A 2 -21.78 -25.91 8.57
CA ILE A 2 -20.56 -25.77 7.75
C ILE A 2 -20.51 -24.41 7.04
N LEU A 3 -21.65 -23.90 6.54
CA LEU A 3 -21.76 -22.61 5.88
C LEU A 3 -21.50 -21.42 6.84
N TRP A 4 -21.91 -21.55 8.10
CA TRP A 4 -21.72 -20.51 9.11
C TRP A 4 -20.24 -20.41 9.52
N SER A 5 -19.59 -21.54 9.71
CA SER A 5 -18.15 -21.64 10.01
C SER A 5 -17.31 -21.04 8.87
N GLY A 6 -17.67 -21.33 7.61
CA GLY A 6 -17.00 -20.77 6.44
C GLY A 6 -17.10 -19.26 6.34
N LYS A 7 -18.28 -18.69 6.65
CA LYS A 7 -18.48 -17.24 6.67
C LYS A 7 -17.64 -16.55 7.73
N LYS A 8 -17.56 -17.16 8.93
CA LYS A 8 -16.76 -16.61 10.03
C LYS A 8 -15.28 -16.61 9.68
N GLU A 9 -14.79 -17.72 9.09
CA GLU A 9 -13.40 -17.82 8.65
C GLU A 9 -13.07 -16.79 7.58
N GLN A 10 -13.98 -16.55 6.63
CA GLN A 10 -13.82 -15.52 5.59
C GLN A 10 -13.79 -14.12 6.18
N GLN A 11 -14.64 -13.82 7.16
CA GLN A 11 -14.67 -12.54 7.84
C GLN A 11 -13.40 -12.31 8.65
N ASP A 12 -12.93 -13.34 9.36
CA ASP A 12 -11.70 -13.27 10.14
C ASP A 12 -10.47 -13.06 9.24
N ALA A 13 -10.43 -13.76 8.10
CA ALA A 13 -9.37 -13.60 7.11
C ALA A 13 -9.36 -12.21 6.51
N LYS A 14 -10.53 -11.67 6.16
CA LYS A 14 -10.69 -10.31 5.65
C LYS A 14 -10.22 -9.28 6.66
N LYS A 15 -10.61 -9.45 7.92
CA LYS A 15 -10.21 -8.55 9.00
C LYS A 15 -8.69 -8.53 9.19
N ARG A 16 -8.05 -9.70 9.21
CA ARG A 16 -6.59 -9.80 9.32
C ARG A 16 -5.90 -9.14 8.12
N TRP A 17 -6.42 -9.34 6.92
CA TRP A 17 -5.91 -8.74 5.70
C TRP A 17 -5.99 -7.21 5.76
N GLU A 18 -7.12 -6.68 6.23
CA GLU A 18 -7.30 -5.24 6.42
C GLU A 18 -6.34 -4.67 7.47
N GLU A 19 -6.12 -5.40 8.57
CA GLU A 19 -5.17 -5.00 9.61
C GLU A 19 -3.74 -4.94 9.06
N GLU A 20 -3.36 -5.90 8.21
CA GLU A 20 -2.06 -5.88 7.54
C GLU A 20 -1.94 -4.68 6.60
N LEU A 21 -2.99 -4.38 5.85
CA LEU A 21 -3.02 -3.21 4.97
C LEU A 21 -2.80 -1.92 5.76
N VAL A 22 -3.47 -1.76 6.89
CA VAL A 22 -3.29 -0.60 7.77
C VAL A 22 -1.86 -0.50 8.27
N LYS A 23 -1.27 -1.62 8.65
CA LYS A 23 0.10 -1.70 9.15
C LYS A 23 1.11 -1.35 8.06
N ASP A 24 0.90 -1.86 6.84
CA ASP A 24 1.84 -1.68 5.72
C ASP A 24 1.83 -0.29 5.12
N TYR A 25 0.71 0.42 5.24
CA TYR A 25 0.44 1.67 4.54
C TYR A 25 1.53 2.75 4.73
N PRO A 26 1.87 3.14 5.96
CA PRO A 26 2.84 4.23 6.15
C PRO A 26 4.21 3.92 5.54
N GLU A 27 4.68 2.71 5.69
CA GLU A 27 5.97 2.26 5.16
C GLU A 27 5.98 2.27 3.64
N MET A 28 4.96 1.71 3.01
CA MET A 28 4.83 1.69 1.54
C MET A 28 4.84 3.10 0.95
N VAL A 29 4.01 3.97 1.51
CA VAL A 29 3.88 5.35 1.03
C VAL A 29 5.17 6.11 1.22
N SER A 30 5.83 5.95 2.36
CA SER A 30 7.12 6.58 2.66
C SER A 30 8.20 6.13 1.68
N ARG A 31 8.33 4.83 1.46
CA ARG A 31 9.35 4.27 0.56
C ARG A 31 9.14 4.70 -0.89
N LEU A 32 7.89 4.68 -1.33
CA LEU A 32 7.56 5.13 -2.69
C LEU A 32 7.90 6.62 -2.84
N GLY A 33 7.51 7.42 -1.86
CA GLY A 33 7.80 8.86 -1.85
C GLY A 33 9.28 9.17 -1.96
N LEU A 34 10.13 8.43 -1.23
CA LEU A 34 11.58 8.61 -1.27
C LEU A 34 12.15 8.31 -2.67
N LEU A 35 11.67 7.25 -3.31
CA LEU A 35 12.13 6.90 -4.66
C LEU A 35 11.72 7.97 -5.68
N LEU A 36 10.53 8.52 -5.55
CA LEU A 36 10.06 9.60 -6.43
C LEU A 36 10.86 10.88 -6.20
N GLU A 37 11.17 11.23 -4.96
CA GLU A 37 12.03 12.39 -4.64
C GLU A 37 13.44 12.21 -5.17
N ALA A 38 13.91 10.97 -5.28
CA ALA A 38 15.23 10.64 -5.87
C ALA A 38 15.23 10.75 -7.40
N GLY A 39 14.08 11.02 -8.02
CA GLY A 39 13.97 11.25 -9.45
C GLY A 39 13.44 10.08 -10.27
N MET A 40 13.02 8.99 -9.65
CA MET A 40 12.42 7.88 -10.36
C MET A 40 11.03 8.24 -10.87
N SER A 41 10.63 7.68 -12.03
CA SER A 41 9.24 7.73 -12.45
C SER A 41 8.40 6.87 -11.50
N LEU A 42 7.11 7.15 -11.43
CA LEU A 42 6.20 6.39 -10.56
C LEU A 42 6.24 4.88 -10.90
N ARG A 43 6.22 4.55 -12.18
CA ARG A 43 6.28 3.18 -12.66
C ARG A 43 7.59 2.48 -12.26
N GLN A 44 8.72 3.16 -12.40
CA GLN A 44 10.02 2.64 -12.00
C GLN A 44 10.12 2.45 -10.49
N ALA A 45 9.62 3.42 -9.74
CA ALA A 45 9.60 3.35 -8.27
C ALA A 45 8.74 2.19 -7.77
N TRP A 46 7.58 2.00 -8.39
CA TRP A 46 6.68 0.88 -8.08
C TRP A 46 7.35 -0.47 -8.32
N LYS A 47 8.01 -0.60 -9.47
CA LYS A 47 8.77 -1.81 -9.83
C LYS A 47 9.89 -2.07 -8.83
N LYS A 48 10.68 -1.05 -8.50
CA LYS A 48 11.81 -1.19 -7.58
C LYS A 48 11.34 -1.61 -6.19
N LEU A 49 10.28 -0.99 -5.70
CA LEU A 49 9.73 -1.30 -4.38
C LEU A 49 9.24 -2.75 -4.32
N THR A 50 8.53 -3.20 -5.34
CA THR A 50 8.04 -4.58 -5.42
C THR A 50 9.16 -5.61 -5.64
N ASP A 51 10.18 -5.28 -6.43
CA ASP A 51 11.37 -6.13 -6.61
C ASP A 51 12.08 -6.34 -5.28
N THR A 52 12.30 -5.25 -4.55
CA THR A 52 12.97 -5.29 -3.23
C THR A 52 12.18 -6.16 -2.26
N TYR A 53 10.87 -5.99 -2.22
CA TYR A 53 9.99 -6.79 -1.37
C TYR A 53 10.08 -8.28 -1.70
N GLU A 54 9.92 -8.66 -2.96
CA GLU A 54 9.97 -10.06 -3.40
C GLU A 54 11.32 -10.72 -3.08
N SER A 55 12.40 -10.02 -3.41
CA SER A 55 13.76 -10.52 -3.21
C SER A 55 14.03 -10.78 -1.73
N LYS A 56 13.71 -9.81 -0.88
CA LYS A 56 13.90 -9.91 0.57
C LYS A 56 13.05 -11.03 1.17
N ARG A 57 11.79 -11.12 0.75
CA ARG A 57 10.87 -12.14 1.23
C ARG A 57 11.36 -13.55 0.92
N LYS A 58 11.83 -13.77 -0.32
CA LYS A 58 12.34 -15.08 -0.75
C LYS A 58 13.64 -15.46 -0.06
N LYS A 59 14.58 -14.53 0.04
CA LYS A 59 15.89 -14.78 0.66
C LYS A 59 15.77 -15.08 2.16
N GLN A 60 14.93 -14.36 2.85
CA GLN A 60 14.76 -14.47 4.31
C GLN A 60 13.55 -15.31 4.71
N ARG A 61 12.84 -15.89 3.74
CA ARG A 61 11.63 -16.71 3.96
C ARG A 61 10.60 -16.00 4.84
N LEU A 62 10.38 -14.71 4.56
CA LEU A 62 9.43 -13.90 5.30
C LEU A 62 7.98 -14.15 4.81
N PRO A 63 6.99 -13.95 5.68
CA PRO A 63 5.59 -14.10 5.28
C PRO A 63 5.18 -13.01 4.29
N LYS A 64 4.11 -13.26 3.55
CA LYS A 64 3.53 -12.29 2.63
C LYS A 64 2.92 -11.13 3.42
N ARG A 65 3.02 -9.93 2.86
CA ARG A 65 2.46 -8.70 3.41
C ARG A 65 1.39 -8.17 2.45
N ALA A 66 0.19 -7.97 2.95
CA ALA A 66 -0.99 -7.65 2.16
C ALA A 66 -0.79 -6.46 1.21
N GLY A 67 -0.27 -5.33 1.72
CA GLY A 67 -0.06 -4.14 0.90
C GLY A 67 0.89 -4.36 -0.25
N TYR A 68 2.00 -5.02 0.01
CA TYR A 68 3.01 -5.30 -1.02
C TYR A 68 2.53 -6.36 -2.03
N GLU A 69 1.74 -7.33 -1.60
CA GLU A 69 1.15 -8.32 -2.52
C GLU A 69 0.18 -7.63 -3.49
N GLU A 70 -0.59 -6.65 -2.99
CA GLU A 70 -1.46 -5.84 -3.85
C GLU A 70 -0.65 -4.96 -4.81
N MET A 71 0.48 -4.41 -4.36
CA MET A 71 1.38 -3.66 -5.23
C MET A 71 1.95 -4.56 -6.34
N LEU A 72 2.28 -5.81 -6.03
CA LEU A 72 2.74 -6.78 -7.03
C LEU A 72 1.69 -7.07 -8.09
N LEU A 73 0.43 -7.20 -7.67
CA LEU A 73 -0.67 -7.41 -8.61
C LEU A 73 -0.81 -6.22 -9.56
N THR A 74 -0.73 -4.99 -9.03
CA THR A 74 -0.74 -3.77 -9.85
C THR A 74 0.43 -3.74 -10.82
N ARG A 75 1.61 -4.14 -10.39
CA ARG A 75 2.77 -4.23 -11.27
C ARG A 75 2.52 -5.18 -12.44
N ARG A 76 1.91 -6.33 -12.20
CA ARG A 76 1.56 -7.28 -13.26
C ARG A 76 0.57 -6.67 -14.25
N GLU A 77 -0.42 -5.93 -13.74
CA GLU A 77 -1.37 -5.21 -14.58
C GLU A 77 -0.67 -4.21 -15.49
N LEU A 78 0.28 -3.45 -14.95
CA LEU A 78 1.10 -2.50 -15.73
C LEU A 78 1.94 -3.21 -16.79
N GLU A 79 2.58 -4.30 -16.44
CA GLU A 79 3.39 -5.11 -17.36
C GLU A 79 2.54 -5.73 -18.48
N ASP A 80 1.27 -6.04 -18.18
CA ASP A 80 0.32 -6.60 -19.15
C ASP A 80 -0.30 -5.51 -20.05
N GLY A 81 0.10 -4.25 -19.89
CA GLY A 81 -0.31 -3.17 -20.76
C GLY A 81 -1.41 -2.27 -20.23
N MET A 82 -1.85 -2.45 -18.98
CA MET A 82 -2.84 -1.57 -18.38
C MET A 82 -2.26 -0.17 -18.19
N GLY A 83 -3.05 0.87 -18.48
CA GLY A 83 -2.64 2.26 -18.25
C GLY A 83 -2.41 2.54 -16.77
N GLU A 84 -1.46 3.41 -16.45
CA GLU A 84 -1.08 3.71 -15.08
C GLU A 84 -2.26 4.21 -14.24
N SER A 85 -3.03 5.16 -14.76
CA SER A 85 -4.15 5.73 -14.04
C SER A 85 -5.14 4.66 -13.59
N LEU A 86 -5.53 3.78 -14.52
CA LEU A 86 -6.46 2.69 -14.23
C LEU A 86 -5.86 1.69 -13.24
N ALA A 87 -4.59 1.33 -13.42
CA ALA A 87 -3.91 0.37 -12.56
C ALA A 87 -3.86 0.84 -11.10
N TYR A 88 -3.51 2.10 -10.87
CA TYR A 88 -3.44 2.68 -9.52
C TYR A 88 -4.83 2.83 -8.90
N GLU A 89 -5.82 3.21 -9.70
CA GLU A 89 -7.21 3.29 -9.24
C GLU A 89 -7.71 1.92 -8.78
N ARG A 90 -7.44 0.88 -9.56
CA ARG A 90 -7.81 -0.51 -9.22
C ARG A 90 -7.11 -0.97 -7.94
N PHE A 91 -5.85 -0.57 -7.75
CA PHE A 91 -5.11 -0.84 -6.52
C PHE A 91 -5.86 -0.27 -5.29
N GLY A 92 -6.25 0.99 -5.37
CA GLY A 92 -7.01 1.64 -4.29
C GLY A 92 -8.33 0.96 -4.00
N GLU A 93 -9.05 0.56 -5.03
CA GLU A 93 -10.34 -0.13 -4.91
C GLU A 93 -10.20 -1.53 -4.31
N ARG A 94 -9.20 -2.29 -4.74
CA ARG A 94 -8.95 -3.65 -4.21
C ARG A 94 -8.61 -3.61 -2.73
N CYS A 95 -7.76 -2.67 -2.32
CA CYS A 95 -7.42 -2.51 -0.91
C CYS A 95 -8.60 -2.03 -0.08
N GLY A 96 -9.47 -1.20 -0.67
CA GLY A 96 -10.78 -0.86 -0.11
C GLY A 96 -10.80 0.10 1.07
N LEU A 97 -9.66 0.40 1.67
CA LEU A 97 -9.55 1.31 2.81
C LEU A 97 -9.45 2.77 2.32
N ALA A 98 -10.01 3.69 3.09
CA ALA A 98 -10.02 5.11 2.74
C ALA A 98 -8.62 5.66 2.46
N SER A 99 -7.61 5.26 3.25
CA SER A 99 -6.22 5.65 3.06
C SER A 99 -5.68 5.23 1.70
N TYR A 100 -5.94 3.99 1.30
CA TYR A 100 -5.49 3.45 0.01
C TYR A 100 -6.19 4.12 -1.17
N ARG A 101 -7.48 4.43 -1.03
CA ARG A 101 -8.22 5.18 -2.06
C ARG A 101 -7.68 6.59 -2.21
N ARG A 102 -7.38 7.25 -1.10
CA ARG A 102 -6.76 8.58 -1.10
C ARG A 102 -5.39 8.54 -1.76
N PHE A 103 -4.58 7.55 -1.40
CA PHE A 103 -3.27 7.31 -2.02
C PHE A 103 -3.40 7.15 -3.54
N ALA A 104 -4.30 6.29 -4.00
CA ALA A 104 -4.54 6.08 -5.43
C ALA A 104 -4.97 7.38 -6.12
N SER A 105 -5.83 8.19 -5.48
CA SER A 105 -6.25 9.50 -6.02
C SER A 105 -5.08 10.46 -6.14
N ILE A 106 -4.20 10.51 -5.15
CA ILE A 106 -2.98 11.33 -5.19
C ILE A 106 -2.15 10.96 -6.42
N LEU A 107 -1.93 9.67 -6.64
CA LEU A 107 -1.15 9.18 -7.77
C LEU A 107 -1.80 9.55 -9.11
N THR A 108 -3.08 9.26 -9.28
CA THR A 108 -3.77 9.48 -10.55
C THR A 108 -3.93 10.95 -10.89
N GLN A 109 -4.20 11.79 -9.90
CA GLN A 109 -4.36 13.23 -10.12
C GLN A 109 -3.05 13.94 -10.45
N ASN A 110 -1.92 13.40 -10.02
CA ASN A 110 -0.63 14.05 -10.15
C ASN A 110 0.30 13.42 -11.20
N LEU A 111 -0.16 12.41 -11.94
CA LEU A 111 0.66 11.72 -12.95
C LEU A 111 1.28 12.68 -13.97
N LYS A 112 0.57 13.76 -14.33
CA LYS A 112 1.02 14.74 -15.31
C LYS A 112 1.87 15.86 -14.73
N LYS A 113 1.93 15.99 -13.40
CA LYS A 113 2.57 17.13 -12.71
C LYS A 113 4.04 16.92 -12.35
N GLY A 114 4.57 15.75 -12.63
CA GLY A 114 5.95 15.41 -12.28
C GLY A 114 6.07 14.70 -10.93
N THR A 115 7.04 13.79 -10.86
CA THR A 115 7.17 12.82 -9.78
C THR A 115 7.69 13.41 -8.46
N VAL A 116 8.49 14.48 -8.53
CA VAL A 116 9.03 15.14 -7.32
C VAL A 116 7.89 15.71 -6.47
N GLY A 117 6.91 16.33 -7.13
CA GLY A 117 5.72 16.87 -6.45
C GLY A 117 4.91 15.78 -5.76
N ILE A 118 4.73 14.64 -6.43
CA ILE A 118 4.04 13.48 -5.84
C ILE A 118 4.82 12.98 -4.62
N GLY A 119 6.16 12.89 -4.73
CA GLY A 119 7.03 12.44 -3.64
C GLY A 119 6.84 13.26 -2.37
N ARG A 120 6.73 14.58 -2.50
CA ARG A 120 6.50 15.49 -1.36
C ARG A 120 5.14 15.26 -0.72
N ILE A 121 4.11 15.08 -1.54
CA ILE A 121 2.75 14.80 -1.05
C ILE A 121 2.74 13.47 -0.29
N LEU A 122 3.40 12.45 -0.82
CA LEU A 122 3.48 11.14 -0.18
C LEU A 122 4.29 11.17 1.12
N ALA A 123 5.34 11.97 1.19
CA ALA A 123 6.11 12.14 2.42
C ALA A 123 5.23 12.66 3.55
N LYS A 124 4.41 13.66 3.26
CA LYS A 124 3.46 14.20 4.24
C LYS A 124 2.40 13.18 4.61
N GLU A 125 1.85 12.47 3.63
CA GLU A 125 0.85 11.43 3.84
C GLU A 125 1.37 10.32 4.77
N SER A 126 2.63 9.89 4.57
CA SER A 126 3.23 8.87 5.41
C SER A 126 3.47 9.36 6.84
N GLU A 127 3.88 10.62 7.03
CA GLU A 127 4.04 11.22 8.36
C GLU A 127 2.73 11.23 9.11
N ASP A 128 1.65 11.65 8.46
CA ASP A 128 0.32 11.68 9.04
C ASP A 128 -0.14 10.26 9.42
N ALA A 129 0.11 9.28 8.58
CA ALA A 129 -0.25 7.88 8.83
C ALA A 129 0.53 7.28 10.00
N PHE A 130 1.84 7.53 10.10
CA PHE A 130 2.66 7.10 11.24
C PHE A 130 2.19 7.76 12.53
N SER A 131 1.87 9.04 12.49
CA SER A 131 1.36 9.80 13.63
C SER A 131 0.04 9.20 14.14
N GLN A 132 -0.88 8.89 13.25
CA GLN A 132 -2.15 8.24 13.59
C GLN A 132 -1.95 6.88 14.25
N ARG A 133 -1.03 6.08 13.73
CA ARG A 133 -0.70 4.77 14.32
C ARG A 133 -0.13 4.92 15.73
N LYS A 134 0.75 5.88 15.94
CA LYS A 134 1.34 6.17 17.26
C LYS A 134 0.25 6.58 18.25
N THR A 135 -0.65 7.47 17.85
CA THR A 135 -1.78 7.91 18.68
C THR A 135 -2.67 6.73 19.05
N MET A 136 -3.01 5.87 18.10
CA MET A 136 -3.80 4.65 18.34
C MET A 136 -3.13 3.73 19.37
N ALA A 137 -1.83 3.47 19.19
CA ALA A 137 -1.07 2.61 20.09
C ALA A 137 -1.03 3.19 21.52
N GLN A 138 -0.87 4.51 21.65
CA GLN A 138 -0.89 5.21 22.93
C GLN A 138 -2.25 5.10 23.62
N ARG A 139 -3.34 5.30 22.87
CA ARG A 139 -4.70 5.15 23.41
C ARG A 139 -4.96 3.74 23.91
N LEU A 140 -4.58 2.73 23.15
CA LEU A 140 -4.74 1.33 23.54
C LEU A 140 -3.92 1.00 24.80
N GLY A 141 -2.73 1.58 24.90
CA GLY A 141 -1.88 1.42 26.09
C GLY A 141 -2.46 2.07 27.34
N GLU A 142 -3.12 3.24 27.19
CA GLU A 142 -3.76 3.95 28.30
C GLU A 142 -5.04 3.25 28.77
N GLU A 143 -5.76 2.60 27.87
CA GLU A 143 -6.98 1.85 28.18
C GLU A 143 -6.70 0.48 28.80
N GLY A 144 -5.49 0.00 28.62
CA GLY A 144 -5.05 -1.28 29.19
C GLY A 144 -4.50 -1.14 30.58
#